data_781be3ecf4a7f556acfc4c15dd224e9f
#
_entry.id   781be3ecf4a7f556acfc4c15dd224e9f
#
_cell.length_a   1.000
_cell.length_b   1.000
_cell.length_c   1.000
_cell.angle_alpha   90.00
_cell.angle_beta   90.00
_cell.angle_gamma   90.00
#
_symmetry.space_group_name_H-M   'P 1'
#
loop_
_entity.id
_entity.type
_entity.pdbx_description
1 polymer ?
#
loop_
_entity_poly.entity_id
_entity_poly.type
_entity_poly.pdbx_seq_one_letter_code
_entity_poly.pdbx_strand_id
1 'polypeptide(L)'
;MEKTYQEVADYYDKIWNDLEQESKTGVLSRHRMILLKLKQAGFNSKSTLLEIGCGIGTLSSYLAKTNIDGKVDAVDISPATIEFAKNKYKGLKNLEFFVSDMTDFSIDKKYDFILFPDVLEHIPVEAHENIFNTIKNFCHDNSIVAINLPTARSLRWFHKNKPEALQIIDQDIESDGLIGQLYKHGFYLISKETYSLYFVQPDYEWFVFKVQREFNEMELKSKISVLLNNIKLRILNLIN
;
A
#
# COMPACT_ATOMS: atom_id res chain seq x y z
N MET A 1 -12.47 8.11 22.88
CA MET A 1 -12.47 9.41 22.20
C MET A 1 -11.78 9.18 20.86
N GLU A 2 -12.47 9.47 19.76
CA GLU A 2 -11.86 9.43 18.44
C GLU A 2 -10.77 10.49 18.35
N LYS A 3 -9.65 10.13 17.77
CA LYS A 3 -8.54 11.05 17.50
C LYS A 3 -8.84 11.87 16.25
N THR A 4 -8.60 13.18 16.34
CA THR A 4 -8.74 14.06 15.17
C THR A 4 -7.55 13.92 14.23
N TYR A 5 -7.72 14.26 12.95
CA TYR A 5 -6.61 14.31 11.98
C TYR A 5 -5.45 15.18 12.48
N GLN A 6 -5.76 16.31 13.15
CA GLN A 6 -4.73 17.19 13.70
C GLN A 6 -3.92 16.49 14.80
N GLU A 7 -4.57 15.76 15.72
CA GLU A 7 -3.86 15.02 16.78
C GLU A 7 -2.95 13.93 16.22
N VAL A 8 -3.36 13.29 15.11
CA VAL A 8 -2.53 12.29 14.42
C VAL A 8 -1.34 12.96 13.73
N ALA A 9 -1.54 14.05 13.01
CA ALA A 9 -0.46 14.82 12.39
C ALA A 9 0.54 15.33 13.44
N ASP A 10 0.07 15.93 14.53
CA ASP A 10 0.90 16.43 15.63
C ASP A 10 1.70 15.31 16.31
N TYR A 11 1.15 14.09 16.37
CA TYR A 11 1.87 12.94 16.88
C TYR A 11 3.05 12.59 16.00
N TYR A 12 2.84 12.46 14.67
CA TYR A 12 3.91 12.14 13.73
C TYR A 12 4.94 13.26 13.65
N ASP A 13 4.54 14.51 13.78
CA ASP A 13 5.46 15.64 13.87
C ASP A 13 6.33 15.60 15.13
N LYS A 14 5.84 15.05 16.24
CA LYS A 14 6.61 14.90 17.49
C LYS A 14 7.60 13.75 17.46
N ILE A 15 7.24 12.64 16.83
CA ILE A 15 8.11 11.46 16.74
C ILE A 15 9.10 11.52 15.57
N TRP A 16 9.13 12.62 14.81
CA TRP A 16 9.98 12.74 13.62
C TRP A 16 11.47 12.47 13.92
N ASN A 17 11.96 12.83 15.12
CA ASN A 17 13.33 12.54 15.55
C ASN A 17 13.62 11.02 15.61
N ASP A 18 12.63 10.22 16.04
CA ASP A 18 12.74 8.76 16.07
C ASP A 18 12.71 8.22 14.63
N LEU A 19 11.88 8.77 13.77
CA LEU A 19 11.83 8.46 12.33
C LEU A 19 13.14 8.85 11.63
N GLU A 20 13.81 9.94 12.04
CA GLU A 20 15.14 10.28 11.55
C GLU A 20 16.18 9.20 11.92
N GLN A 21 16.09 8.63 13.13
CA GLN A 21 16.94 7.50 13.51
C GLN A 21 16.63 6.26 12.67
N GLU A 22 15.34 5.96 12.42
CA GLU A 22 14.94 4.89 11.49
C GLU A 22 15.50 5.13 10.09
N SER A 23 15.60 6.38 9.65
CA SER A 23 16.16 6.72 8.35
C SER A 23 17.60 6.25 8.16
N LYS A 24 18.35 6.06 9.24
CA LYS A 24 19.73 5.55 9.23
C LYS A 24 19.79 4.04 9.01
N THR A 25 18.73 3.31 9.40
CA THR A 25 18.62 1.86 9.14
C THR A 25 18.31 1.56 7.67
N GLY A 26 17.75 2.53 6.92
CA GLY A 26 17.49 2.43 5.48
C GLY A 26 16.36 1.43 5.15
N VAL A 27 16.56 0.70 4.05
CA VAL A 27 15.52 -0.22 3.52
C VAL A 27 15.42 -1.48 4.38
N LEU A 28 14.28 -1.66 5.04
CA LEU A 28 13.96 -2.80 5.90
C LEU A 28 13.50 -4.04 5.08
N SER A 29 13.42 -5.20 5.75
CA SER A 29 12.86 -6.43 5.15
C SER A 29 11.43 -6.24 4.66
N ARG A 30 10.61 -5.48 5.40
CA ARG A 30 9.25 -5.08 5.02
C ARG A 30 9.22 -4.38 3.65
N HIS A 31 10.05 -3.37 3.44
CA HIS A 31 10.12 -2.64 2.17
C HIS A 31 10.53 -3.54 1.00
N ARG A 32 11.45 -4.47 1.23
CA ARG A 32 11.88 -5.46 0.22
C ARG A 32 10.74 -6.41 -0.14
N MET A 33 9.98 -6.86 0.86
CA MET A 33 8.81 -7.72 0.65
C MET A 33 7.74 -6.98 -0.15
N ILE A 34 7.41 -5.74 0.20
CA ILE A 34 6.44 -4.91 -0.55
C ILE A 34 6.88 -4.77 -2.02
N LEU A 35 8.15 -4.44 -2.29
CA LEU A 35 8.65 -4.37 -3.67
C LEU A 35 8.53 -5.72 -4.40
N LEU A 36 8.84 -6.84 -3.74
CA LEU A 36 8.67 -8.18 -4.32
C LEU A 36 7.22 -8.43 -4.71
N LYS A 37 6.28 -8.14 -3.81
CA LYS A 37 4.84 -8.29 -4.02
C LYS A 37 4.31 -7.38 -5.13
N LEU A 38 4.76 -6.13 -5.17
CA LEU A 38 4.43 -5.20 -6.26
C LEU A 38 4.92 -5.74 -7.62
N LYS A 39 6.15 -6.27 -7.69
CA LYS A 39 6.66 -6.88 -8.93
C LYS A 39 5.84 -8.10 -9.37
N GLN A 40 5.40 -8.93 -8.43
CA GLN A 40 4.48 -10.04 -8.72
C GLN A 40 3.13 -9.56 -9.25
N ALA A 41 2.67 -8.39 -8.81
CA ALA A 41 1.47 -7.73 -9.31
C ALA A 41 1.67 -6.97 -10.64
N GLY A 42 2.90 -6.92 -11.19
CA GLY A 42 3.21 -6.31 -12.49
C GLY A 42 3.95 -4.97 -12.42
N PHE A 43 4.32 -4.48 -11.22
CA PHE A 43 5.13 -3.25 -11.09
C PHE A 43 6.49 -3.40 -11.78
N ASN A 44 6.85 -2.40 -12.58
CA ASN A 44 8.06 -2.42 -13.40
C ASN A 44 8.70 -1.03 -13.52
N SER A 45 9.77 -0.89 -14.29
CA SER A 45 10.55 0.37 -14.40
C SER A 45 9.79 1.56 -14.98
N LYS A 46 8.62 1.35 -15.59
CA LYS A 46 7.81 2.39 -16.23
C LYS A 46 6.51 2.71 -15.50
N SER A 47 6.19 1.97 -14.44
CA SER A 47 4.93 2.12 -13.72
C SER A 47 4.82 3.49 -13.05
N THR A 48 3.61 4.03 -13.00
CA THR A 48 3.28 5.17 -12.15
C THR A 48 2.68 4.67 -10.84
N LEU A 49 3.14 5.19 -9.69
CA LEU A 49 2.70 4.73 -8.37
C LEU A 49 2.39 5.92 -7.47
N LEU A 50 1.26 5.84 -6.77
CA LEU A 50 0.90 6.70 -5.64
C LEU A 50 1.04 5.89 -4.34
N GLU A 51 1.93 6.31 -3.45
CA GLU A 51 2.08 5.76 -2.11
C GLU A 51 1.35 6.64 -1.10
N ILE A 52 0.51 6.03 -0.26
CA ILE A 52 -0.27 6.72 0.78
C ILE A 52 0.28 6.33 2.14
N GLY A 53 0.61 7.33 2.99
CA GLY A 53 1.27 7.14 4.27
C GLY A 53 2.76 6.87 4.11
N CYS A 54 3.47 7.72 3.36
CA CYS A 54 4.87 7.48 3.02
C CYS A 54 5.88 7.79 4.15
N GLY A 55 5.42 8.45 5.24
CA GLY A 55 6.29 8.92 6.32
C GLY A 55 7.50 9.70 5.79
N ILE A 56 8.69 9.33 6.22
CA ILE A 56 9.96 9.94 5.80
C ILE A 56 10.45 9.49 4.40
N GLY A 57 9.62 8.79 3.61
CA GLY A 57 9.88 8.46 2.21
C GLY A 57 10.89 7.33 1.97
N THR A 58 11.17 6.48 2.97
CA THR A 58 12.15 5.40 2.81
C THR A 58 11.71 4.39 1.74
N LEU A 59 10.46 3.91 1.78
CA LEU A 59 9.93 3.02 0.78
C LEU A 59 9.77 3.74 -0.57
N SER A 60 9.22 4.96 -0.59
CA SER A 60 9.07 5.78 -1.80
C SER A 60 10.38 5.89 -2.57
N SER A 61 11.48 6.23 -1.87
CA SER A 61 12.81 6.35 -2.47
C SER A 61 13.34 5.02 -3.01
N TYR A 62 13.04 3.92 -2.33
CA TYR A 62 13.42 2.58 -2.76
C TYR A 62 12.67 2.16 -4.03
N LEU A 63 11.36 2.45 -4.08
CA LEU A 63 10.53 2.23 -5.26
C LEU A 63 11.00 3.09 -6.44
N ALA A 64 11.25 4.39 -6.23
CA ALA A 64 11.70 5.31 -7.26
C ALA A 64 13.04 4.89 -7.87
N LYS A 65 13.98 4.36 -7.08
CA LYS A 65 15.27 3.84 -7.57
C LYS A 65 15.13 2.59 -8.44
N THR A 66 14.07 1.81 -8.26
CA THR A 66 13.79 0.62 -9.08
C THR A 66 12.89 0.91 -10.28
N ASN A 67 12.19 2.03 -10.25
CA ASN A 67 11.23 2.49 -11.25
C ASN A 67 11.79 3.69 -12.03
N ILE A 68 12.92 3.49 -12.70
CA ILE A 68 13.74 4.57 -13.26
C ILE A 68 13.10 5.34 -14.43
N ASP A 69 12.20 4.72 -15.17
CA ASP A 69 11.48 5.30 -16.31
C ASP A 69 10.02 5.67 -15.97
N GLY A 70 9.59 5.38 -14.75
CA GLY A 70 8.25 5.66 -14.25
C GLY A 70 8.25 6.83 -13.28
N LYS A 71 7.20 6.93 -12.47
CA LYS A 71 7.04 7.99 -11.46
C LYS A 71 6.46 7.44 -10.16
N VAL A 72 6.97 7.95 -9.04
CA VAL A 72 6.42 7.71 -7.71
C VAL A 72 6.00 9.06 -7.13
N ASP A 73 4.72 9.18 -6.80
CA ASP A 73 4.18 10.26 -6.00
C ASP A 73 3.84 9.68 -4.62
N ALA A 74 4.18 10.40 -3.55
CA ALA A 74 4.08 9.90 -2.18
C ALA A 74 3.41 10.93 -1.28
N VAL A 75 2.45 10.49 -0.48
CA VAL A 75 1.60 11.36 0.35
C VAL A 75 1.70 10.95 1.80
N ASP A 76 1.77 11.95 2.68
CA ASP A 76 1.68 11.75 4.13
C ASP A 76 0.95 12.93 4.78
N ILE A 77 0.33 12.68 5.94
CA ILE A 77 -0.41 13.70 6.70
C ILE A 77 0.53 14.69 7.40
N SER A 78 1.76 14.28 7.75
CA SER A 78 2.72 15.07 8.52
C SER A 78 3.55 16.02 7.63
N PRO A 79 3.42 17.34 7.77
CA PRO A 79 4.28 18.29 7.08
C PRO A 79 5.76 18.10 7.38
N ALA A 80 6.11 17.77 8.63
CA ALA A 80 7.51 17.61 9.04
C ALA A 80 8.17 16.40 8.35
N THR A 81 7.49 15.25 8.27
CA THR A 81 8.00 14.06 7.58
C THR A 81 8.17 14.31 6.09
N ILE A 82 7.22 15.02 5.46
CA ILE A 82 7.27 15.37 4.04
C ILE A 82 8.40 16.36 3.75
N GLU A 83 8.61 17.36 4.59
CA GLU A 83 9.75 18.31 4.43
C GLU A 83 11.07 17.57 4.52
N PHE A 84 11.23 16.68 5.51
CA PHE A 84 12.40 15.84 5.64
C PHE A 84 12.61 14.96 4.39
N ALA A 85 11.56 14.27 3.92
CA ALA A 85 11.63 13.41 2.75
C ALA A 85 12.04 14.18 1.48
N LYS A 86 11.44 15.35 1.23
CA LYS A 86 11.81 16.25 0.12
C LYS A 86 13.28 16.62 0.15
N ASN A 87 13.79 17.03 1.32
CA ASN A 87 15.18 17.42 1.48
C ASN A 87 16.14 16.24 1.26
N LYS A 88 15.82 15.09 1.84
CA LYS A 88 16.65 13.88 1.78
C LYS A 88 16.73 13.29 0.38
N TYR A 89 15.63 13.27 -0.34
CA TYR A 89 15.52 12.61 -1.64
C TYR A 89 15.43 13.56 -2.85
N LYS A 90 15.81 14.83 -2.69
CA LYS A 90 15.81 15.88 -3.73
C LYS A 90 16.53 15.51 -5.04
N GLY A 91 17.41 14.50 -4.98
CA GLY A 91 18.15 14.01 -6.16
C GLY A 91 17.36 13.03 -7.04
N LEU A 92 16.21 12.51 -6.58
CA LEU A 92 15.37 11.57 -7.32
C LEU A 92 14.32 12.36 -8.11
N LYS A 93 14.54 12.56 -9.42
CA LYS A 93 13.67 13.36 -10.29
C LYS A 93 12.30 12.70 -10.56
N ASN A 94 12.20 11.40 -10.37
CA ASN A 94 10.98 10.62 -10.55
C ASN A 94 10.22 10.36 -9.24
N LEU A 95 10.53 11.11 -8.16
CA LEU A 95 9.89 11.04 -6.86
C LEU A 95 9.39 12.41 -6.43
N GLU A 96 8.11 12.51 -6.08
CA GLU A 96 7.49 13.73 -5.59
C GLU A 96 6.73 13.46 -4.29
N PHE A 97 6.73 14.41 -3.36
CA PHE A 97 6.12 14.29 -2.04
C PHE A 97 5.06 15.36 -1.80
N PHE A 98 3.93 14.97 -1.19
CA PHE A 98 2.80 15.85 -0.93
C PHE A 98 2.33 15.69 0.52
N VAL A 99 1.89 16.79 1.14
CA VAL A 99 1.19 16.77 2.42
C VAL A 99 -0.30 16.65 2.15
N SER A 100 -0.95 15.61 2.64
CA SER A 100 -2.41 15.45 2.60
C SER A 100 -2.87 14.30 3.50
N ASP A 101 -4.06 14.43 4.06
CA ASP A 101 -4.79 13.36 4.75
C ASP A 101 -5.68 12.53 3.81
N MET A 102 -5.58 12.77 2.50
CA MET A 102 -6.37 12.14 1.44
C MET A 102 -7.86 12.51 1.39
N THR A 103 -8.34 13.40 2.23
CA THR A 103 -9.77 13.80 2.21
C THR A 103 -10.10 14.73 1.04
N ASP A 104 -9.18 15.62 0.69
CA ASP A 104 -9.31 16.60 -0.39
C ASP A 104 -8.16 16.56 -1.40
N PHE A 105 -7.32 15.53 -1.33
CA PHE A 105 -6.19 15.38 -2.24
C PHE A 105 -6.66 15.37 -3.70
N SER A 106 -6.14 16.30 -4.49
CA SER A 106 -6.48 16.43 -5.90
C SER A 106 -5.23 16.67 -6.73
N ILE A 107 -5.04 15.82 -7.72
CA ILE A 107 -3.98 15.91 -8.71
C ILE A 107 -4.49 15.35 -10.03
N ASP A 108 -4.20 16.03 -11.12
CA ASP A 108 -4.64 15.58 -12.46
C ASP A 108 -3.69 14.50 -13.00
N LYS A 109 -3.71 13.34 -12.34
CA LYS A 109 -2.91 12.18 -12.70
C LYS A 109 -3.69 10.90 -12.45
N LYS A 110 -3.37 9.85 -13.22
CA LYS A 110 -3.81 8.48 -13.01
C LYS A 110 -2.58 7.61 -12.78
N TYR A 111 -2.72 6.59 -11.92
CA TYR A 111 -1.62 5.73 -11.54
C TYR A 111 -1.90 4.27 -11.90
N ASP A 112 -0.84 3.55 -12.30
CA ASP A 112 -0.87 2.11 -12.49
C ASP A 112 -1.03 1.39 -11.15
N PHE A 113 -0.41 1.94 -10.09
CA PHE A 113 -0.44 1.39 -8.74
C PHE A 113 -0.82 2.47 -7.71
N ILE A 114 -1.72 2.13 -6.79
CA ILE A 114 -1.95 2.85 -5.54
C ILE A 114 -1.58 1.90 -4.42
N LEU A 115 -0.66 2.33 -3.55
CA LEU A 115 -0.07 1.51 -2.50
C LEU A 115 -0.40 2.08 -1.12
N PHE A 116 -0.89 1.22 -0.23
CA PHE A 116 -1.04 1.47 1.20
C PHE A 116 -0.07 0.57 1.98
N PRO A 117 1.12 1.05 2.33
CA PRO A 117 2.12 0.26 3.04
C PRO A 117 2.04 0.50 4.55
N ASP A 118 1.33 -0.34 5.29
CA ASP A 118 1.20 -0.25 6.76
C ASP A 118 0.68 1.14 7.22
N VAL A 119 -0.47 1.53 6.73
CA VAL A 119 -1.05 2.85 6.99
C VAL A 119 -2.54 2.79 7.39
N LEU A 120 -3.32 1.85 6.84
CA LEU A 120 -4.76 1.81 7.11
C LEU A 120 -5.06 1.51 8.57
N GLU A 121 -4.25 0.71 9.25
CA GLU A 121 -4.33 0.42 10.68
C GLU A 121 -4.17 1.68 11.56
N HIS A 122 -3.55 2.73 11.01
CA HIS A 122 -3.33 4.00 11.70
C HIS A 122 -4.38 5.07 11.36
N ILE A 123 -5.35 4.74 10.51
CA ILE A 123 -6.44 5.64 10.10
C ILE A 123 -7.75 5.11 10.67
N PRO A 124 -8.56 5.94 11.34
CA PRO A 124 -9.88 5.51 11.82
C PRO A 124 -10.70 4.82 10.71
N VAL A 125 -11.31 3.67 11.02
CA VAL A 125 -12.03 2.85 10.02
C VAL A 125 -13.14 3.65 9.34
N GLU A 126 -13.75 4.59 10.04
CA GLU A 126 -14.78 5.49 9.55
C GLU A 126 -14.27 6.44 8.44
N ALA A 127 -12.97 6.75 8.45
CA ALA A 127 -12.34 7.60 7.45
C ALA A 127 -11.94 6.84 6.17
N HIS A 128 -11.88 5.50 6.22
CA HIS A 128 -11.47 4.68 5.07
C HIS A 128 -12.39 4.87 3.85
N GLU A 129 -13.70 5.07 4.08
CA GLU A 129 -14.67 5.32 3.02
C GLU A 129 -14.29 6.52 2.15
N ASN A 130 -13.93 7.64 2.78
CA ASN A 130 -13.52 8.86 2.08
C ASN A 130 -12.23 8.64 1.28
N ILE A 131 -11.28 7.93 1.87
CA ILE A 131 -9.99 7.61 1.20
C ILE A 131 -10.24 6.73 -0.02
N PHE A 132 -11.07 5.67 0.10
CA PHE A 132 -11.36 4.79 -1.02
C PHE A 132 -12.14 5.50 -2.14
N ASN A 133 -13.01 6.44 -1.82
CA ASN A 133 -13.64 7.32 -2.81
C ASN A 133 -12.60 8.21 -3.51
N THR A 134 -11.69 8.82 -2.74
CA THR A 134 -10.65 9.71 -3.26
C THR A 134 -9.70 8.97 -4.21
N ILE A 135 -9.18 7.80 -3.82
CA ILE A 135 -8.24 7.06 -4.67
C ILE A 135 -8.86 6.57 -5.97
N LYS A 136 -10.18 6.37 -6.02
CA LYS A 136 -10.87 6.01 -7.26
C LYS A 136 -10.66 7.06 -8.36
N ASN A 137 -10.55 8.35 -7.97
CA ASN A 137 -10.28 9.43 -8.90
C ASN A 137 -8.87 9.36 -9.51
N PHE A 138 -7.96 8.63 -8.92
CA PHE A 138 -6.59 8.43 -9.38
C PHE A 138 -6.39 7.10 -10.12
N CYS A 139 -7.44 6.29 -10.26
CA CYS A 139 -7.41 5.03 -10.99
C CYS A 139 -7.79 5.20 -12.45
N HIS A 140 -7.15 4.46 -13.31
CA HIS A 140 -7.64 4.08 -14.63
C HIS A 140 -8.07 2.60 -14.61
N ASP A 141 -8.64 2.13 -15.71
CA ASP A 141 -9.22 0.78 -15.79
C ASP A 141 -8.27 -0.40 -15.47
N ASN A 142 -6.98 -0.21 -15.59
CA ASN A 142 -5.98 -1.25 -15.31
C ASN A 142 -5.25 -1.03 -14.00
N SER A 143 -5.63 0.00 -13.24
CA SER A 143 -4.99 0.34 -11.97
C SER A 143 -5.13 -0.80 -10.97
N ILE A 144 -4.08 -0.97 -10.19
CA ILE A 144 -3.98 -1.90 -9.08
C ILE A 144 -3.94 -1.11 -7.78
N VAL A 145 -4.81 -1.46 -6.84
CA VAL A 145 -4.71 -1.01 -5.45
C VAL A 145 -4.08 -2.13 -4.65
N ALA A 146 -2.91 -1.88 -4.09
CA ALA A 146 -2.15 -2.82 -3.29
C ALA A 146 -2.15 -2.35 -1.83
N ILE A 147 -2.48 -3.25 -0.91
CA ILE A 147 -2.54 -2.95 0.52
C ILE A 147 -1.67 -3.96 1.25
N ASN A 148 -0.75 -3.45 2.06
CA ASN A 148 0.05 -4.22 3.01
C ASN A 148 -0.30 -3.76 4.41
N LEU A 149 -0.60 -4.68 5.31
CA LEU A 149 -0.88 -4.35 6.71
C LEU A 149 -0.59 -5.54 7.64
N PRO A 150 -0.35 -5.28 8.92
CA PRO A 150 -0.27 -6.34 9.92
C PRO A 150 -1.59 -7.11 9.99
N THR A 151 -1.54 -8.42 10.24
CA THR A 151 -2.76 -9.18 10.49
C THR A 151 -3.47 -8.65 11.75
N ALA A 152 -4.81 -8.62 11.74
CA ALA A 152 -5.60 -8.29 12.95
C ALA A 152 -5.17 -9.15 14.15
N ARG A 153 -4.80 -10.41 13.91
CA ARG A 153 -4.28 -11.31 14.93
C ARG A 153 -2.95 -10.84 15.53
N SER A 154 -2.01 -10.34 14.72
CA SER A 154 -0.73 -9.85 15.22
C SER A 154 -0.91 -8.54 16.01
N LEU A 155 -1.77 -7.62 15.55
CA LEU A 155 -2.09 -6.39 16.30
C LEU A 155 -2.74 -6.70 17.64
N ARG A 156 -3.73 -7.61 17.72
CA ARG A 156 -4.30 -8.06 19.00
C ARG A 156 -3.26 -8.66 19.95
N TRP A 157 -2.25 -9.36 19.39
CA TRP A 157 -1.14 -9.85 20.21
C TRP A 157 -0.30 -8.70 20.78
N PHE A 158 0.02 -7.67 19.96
CA PHE A 158 0.74 -6.48 20.42
C PHE A 158 -0.04 -5.71 21.45
N HIS A 159 -1.33 -5.44 21.25
CA HIS A 159 -2.20 -4.79 22.25
C HIS A 159 -2.15 -5.48 23.61
N LYS A 160 -2.10 -6.81 23.63
CA LYS A 160 -2.07 -7.60 24.85
C LYS A 160 -0.69 -7.70 25.49
N ASN A 161 0.38 -7.81 24.69
CA ASN A 161 1.69 -8.25 25.20
C ASN A 161 2.78 -7.17 25.11
N LYS A 162 2.63 -6.19 24.20
CA LYS A 162 3.61 -5.12 23.95
C LYS A 162 2.91 -3.82 23.53
N PRO A 163 2.01 -3.26 24.34
CA PRO A 163 1.28 -2.03 23.98
C PRO A 163 2.20 -0.82 23.75
N GLU A 164 3.39 -0.81 24.35
CA GLU A 164 4.41 0.23 24.16
C GLU A 164 5.01 0.26 22.74
N ALA A 165 4.82 -0.80 21.97
CA ALA A 165 5.29 -0.88 20.58
C ALA A 165 4.25 -0.35 19.57
N LEU A 166 3.05 0.00 20.04
CA LEU A 166 1.96 0.50 19.21
C LEU A 166 2.05 2.02 19.05
N GLN A 167 1.48 2.51 17.96
CA GLN A 167 1.38 3.94 17.66
C GLN A 167 0.14 4.55 18.32
N ILE A 168 -0.16 5.82 18.03
CA ILE A 168 -1.31 6.54 18.60
C ILE A 168 -2.66 5.91 18.20
N ILE A 169 -2.69 5.34 16.99
CA ILE A 169 -3.79 4.53 16.46
C ILE A 169 -3.17 3.27 15.87
N ASP A 170 -3.63 2.11 16.33
CA ASP A 170 -3.30 0.79 15.80
C ASP A 170 -4.54 -0.07 15.91
N GLN A 171 -5.34 -0.12 14.85
CA GLN A 171 -6.60 -0.84 14.81
C GLN A 171 -6.41 -2.20 14.15
N ASP A 172 -7.01 -3.22 14.74
CA ASP A 172 -7.10 -4.53 14.08
C ASP A 172 -8.15 -4.47 12.96
N ILE A 173 -7.63 -4.47 11.73
CA ILE A 173 -8.47 -4.48 10.53
C ILE A 173 -8.73 -5.92 10.12
N GLU A 174 -9.99 -6.35 10.21
CA GLU A 174 -10.40 -7.66 9.72
C GLU A 174 -10.51 -7.63 8.20
N SER A 175 -9.99 -8.68 7.58
CA SER A 175 -9.91 -8.79 6.11
C SER A 175 -11.27 -8.73 5.41
N ASP A 176 -12.31 -9.31 5.99
CA ASP A 176 -13.67 -9.32 5.42
C ASP A 176 -14.28 -7.91 5.42
N GLY A 177 -14.09 -7.15 6.50
CA GLY A 177 -14.50 -5.75 6.59
C GLY A 177 -13.82 -4.89 5.54
N LEU A 178 -12.48 -4.99 5.44
CA LEU A 178 -11.68 -4.25 4.45
C LEU A 178 -12.11 -4.59 3.01
N ILE A 179 -12.22 -5.87 2.69
CA ILE A 179 -12.66 -6.33 1.35
C ILE A 179 -14.07 -5.80 1.06
N GLY A 180 -14.99 -5.91 2.02
CA GLY A 180 -16.35 -5.42 1.87
C GLY A 180 -16.44 -3.92 1.59
N GLN A 181 -15.62 -3.11 2.27
CA GLN A 181 -15.53 -1.67 2.02
C GLN A 181 -15.02 -1.38 0.59
N LEU A 182 -13.92 -1.99 0.17
CA LEU A 182 -13.37 -1.78 -1.18
C LEU A 182 -14.35 -2.19 -2.28
N TYR A 183 -15.12 -3.28 -2.09
CA TYR A 183 -16.17 -3.67 -3.05
C TYR A 183 -17.26 -2.60 -3.18
N LYS A 184 -17.70 -1.96 -2.08
CA LYS A 184 -18.67 -0.86 -2.12
C LYS A 184 -18.18 0.34 -2.94
N HIS A 185 -16.86 0.54 -2.99
CA HIS A 185 -16.24 1.64 -3.74
C HIS A 185 -15.81 1.26 -5.16
N GLY A 186 -16.25 0.10 -5.65
CA GLY A 186 -16.01 -0.32 -7.02
C GLY A 186 -14.62 -0.89 -7.27
N PHE A 187 -14.01 -1.48 -6.25
CA PHE A 187 -12.81 -2.30 -6.38
C PHE A 187 -13.18 -3.76 -6.18
N TYR A 188 -12.48 -4.69 -6.82
CA TYR A 188 -12.65 -6.11 -6.61
C TYR A 188 -11.32 -6.81 -6.31
N LEU A 189 -11.35 -7.79 -5.41
CA LEU A 189 -10.18 -8.52 -4.97
C LEU A 189 -9.66 -9.44 -6.07
N ILE A 190 -8.37 -9.34 -6.38
CA ILE A 190 -7.65 -10.24 -7.29
C ILE A 190 -6.95 -11.33 -6.50
N SER A 191 -6.25 -10.95 -5.43
CA SER A 191 -5.56 -11.89 -4.54
C SER A 191 -5.44 -11.36 -3.14
N LYS A 192 -5.44 -12.27 -2.17
CA LYS A 192 -5.06 -12.04 -0.78
C LYS A 192 -4.04 -13.09 -0.39
N GLU A 193 -3.02 -12.68 0.33
CA GLU A 193 -1.99 -13.56 0.86
C GLU A 193 -1.62 -13.15 2.28
N THR A 194 -1.43 -14.11 3.17
CA THR A 194 -0.80 -13.90 4.46
C THR A 194 0.63 -14.39 4.42
N TYR A 195 1.55 -13.68 5.07
CA TYR A 195 2.96 -14.08 5.11
C TYR A 195 3.62 -13.74 6.44
N SER A 196 4.74 -14.41 6.72
CA SER A 196 5.54 -14.21 7.92
C SER A 196 6.71 -13.28 7.61
N LEU A 197 6.88 -12.24 8.40
CA LEU A 197 7.96 -11.27 8.27
C LEU A 197 8.85 -11.22 9.53
N TYR A 198 8.23 -11.09 10.69
CA TYR A 198 8.92 -10.96 11.98
C TYR A 198 8.60 -12.11 12.93
N PHE A 199 7.51 -12.84 12.71
CA PHE A 199 7.07 -13.98 13.51
C PHE A 199 7.10 -15.27 12.70
N VAL A 200 7.13 -16.40 13.39
CA VAL A 200 6.98 -17.74 12.76
C VAL A 200 5.57 -17.89 12.17
N GLN A 201 4.56 -17.37 12.88
CA GLN A 201 3.18 -17.30 12.39
C GLN A 201 3.05 -16.13 11.42
N PRO A 202 2.13 -16.22 10.42
CA PRO A 202 1.84 -15.09 9.55
C PRO A 202 1.41 -13.86 10.33
N ASP A 203 2.17 -12.79 10.17
CA ASP A 203 1.99 -11.51 10.87
C ASP A 203 1.60 -10.37 9.95
N TYR A 204 1.65 -10.58 8.64
CA TYR A 204 1.28 -9.62 7.61
C TYR A 204 0.28 -10.16 6.60
N GLU A 205 -0.49 -9.25 6.00
CA GLU A 205 -1.42 -9.50 4.90
C GLU A 205 -1.11 -8.60 3.72
N TRP A 206 -1.21 -9.17 2.53
CA TRP A 206 -1.10 -8.46 1.26
C TRP A 206 -2.35 -8.66 0.44
N PHE A 207 -2.94 -7.55 -0.02
CA PHE A 207 -4.13 -7.54 -0.86
C PHE A 207 -3.83 -6.86 -2.19
N VAL A 208 -4.43 -7.38 -3.25
CA VAL A 208 -4.40 -6.79 -4.59
C VAL A 208 -5.82 -6.65 -5.08
N PHE A 209 -6.22 -5.42 -5.36
CA PHE A 209 -7.52 -5.09 -5.93
C PHE A 209 -7.36 -4.44 -7.30
N LYS A 210 -8.41 -4.51 -8.11
CA LYS A 210 -8.57 -3.77 -9.36
C LYS A 210 -9.85 -2.98 -9.36
N VAL A 211 -9.92 -1.97 -10.22
CA VAL A 211 -11.17 -1.24 -10.47
C VAL A 211 -12.19 -2.21 -11.07
N GLN A 212 -13.39 -2.24 -10.50
CA GLN A 212 -14.50 -3.02 -11.03
C GLN A 212 -14.99 -2.40 -12.34
N ARG A 213 -14.98 -3.21 -13.38
CA ARG A 213 -15.51 -2.83 -14.68
C ARG A 213 -16.90 -3.45 -14.87
N GLU A 214 -17.74 -2.75 -15.59
CA GLU A 214 -18.91 -3.37 -16.18
C GLU A 214 -18.46 -4.21 -17.37
N PHE A 215 -18.79 -5.48 -17.36
CA PHE A 215 -18.56 -6.36 -18.50
C PHE A 215 -19.84 -6.38 -19.34
N ASN A 216 -19.81 -5.74 -20.48
CA ASN A 216 -20.91 -5.84 -21.44
C ASN A 216 -20.98 -7.25 -22.06
N GLU A 217 -19.82 -7.86 -22.28
CA GLU A 217 -19.69 -9.24 -22.77
C GLU A 217 -18.48 -9.92 -22.13
N MET A 218 -18.63 -11.18 -21.79
CA MET A 218 -17.50 -12.02 -21.32
C MET A 218 -16.94 -12.80 -22.52
N GLU A 219 -15.69 -12.54 -22.85
CA GLU A 219 -15.00 -13.29 -23.91
C GLU A 219 -14.43 -14.61 -23.38
N LEU A 220 -14.79 -15.70 -24.02
CA LEU A 220 -14.18 -16.99 -23.74
C LEU A 220 -12.78 -17.09 -24.36
N LYS A 221 -11.84 -17.62 -23.60
CA LYS A 221 -10.51 -17.94 -24.15
C LYS A 221 -10.65 -18.93 -25.30
N SER A 222 -9.84 -18.73 -26.35
CA SER A 222 -9.78 -19.71 -27.43
C SER A 222 -9.38 -21.12 -26.90
N LYS A 223 -9.83 -22.18 -27.55
CA LYS A 223 -9.46 -23.56 -27.20
C LYS A 223 -7.93 -23.75 -27.15
N ILE A 224 -7.21 -23.12 -28.07
CA ILE A 224 -5.72 -23.15 -28.11
C ILE A 224 -5.13 -22.50 -26.87
N SER A 225 -5.64 -21.32 -26.46
CA SER A 225 -5.18 -20.63 -25.26
C SER A 225 -5.42 -21.45 -23.98
N VAL A 226 -6.56 -22.12 -23.89
CA VAL A 226 -6.86 -23.03 -22.77
C VAL A 226 -5.92 -24.24 -22.77
N LEU A 227 -5.64 -24.82 -23.95
CA LEU A 227 -4.72 -25.95 -24.07
C LEU A 227 -3.29 -25.57 -23.67
N LEU A 228 -2.78 -24.43 -24.16
CA LEU A 228 -1.44 -23.92 -23.81
C LEU A 228 -1.32 -23.64 -22.28
N ASN A 229 -2.37 -23.10 -21.68
CA ASN A 229 -2.38 -22.89 -20.25
C ASN A 229 -2.34 -24.22 -19.47
N ASN A 230 -3.08 -25.24 -19.93
CA ASN A 230 -3.06 -26.57 -19.31
C ASN A 230 -1.66 -27.23 -19.43
N ILE A 231 -0.97 -27.06 -20.55
CA ILE A 231 0.41 -27.55 -20.73
C ILE A 231 1.34 -26.84 -19.75
N LYS A 232 1.25 -25.50 -19.65
CA LYS A 232 2.04 -24.69 -18.70
C LYS A 232 1.83 -25.16 -17.26
N LEU A 233 0.58 -25.39 -16.84
CA LEU A 233 0.24 -25.86 -15.49
C LEU A 233 0.81 -27.25 -15.22
N ARG A 234 0.78 -28.17 -16.20
CA ARG A 234 1.39 -29.51 -16.07
C ARG A 234 2.90 -29.43 -15.89
N ILE A 235 3.58 -28.55 -16.64
CA ILE A 235 5.04 -28.34 -16.49
C ILE A 235 5.37 -27.78 -15.11
N LEU A 236 4.62 -26.80 -14.64
CA LEU A 236 4.83 -26.21 -13.29
C LEU A 236 4.62 -27.25 -12.19
N ASN A 237 3.65 -28.16 -12.32
CA ASN A 237 3.42 -29.26 -11.36
C ASN A 237 4.47 -30.38 -11.42
N LEU A 238 5.31 -30.43 -12.46
CA LEU A 238 6.40 -31.40 -12.55
C LEU A 238 7.73 -30.87 -11.98
N ILE A 239 7.79 -29.56 -11.71
CA ILE A 239 9.00 -28.87 -11.21
C ILE A 239 8.90 -28.65 -9.68
N ASN A 240 7.70 -28.76 -9.09
CA ASN A 240 7.43 -28.74 -7.65
C ASN A 240 7.26 -30.16 -7.11
#